data_7ea4057beab86c20417f78e752d3c812
#
_entry.id   7ea4057beab86c20417f78e752d3c812
#
_cell.length_a   1.000
_cell.length_b   1.000
_cell.length_c   1.000
_cell.angle_alpha   90.00
_cell.angle_beta   90.00
_cell.angle_gamma   90.00
#
_symmetry.space_group_name_H-M   'P 1'
#
loop_
_entity.id
_entity.type
_entity.pdbx_description
1 polymer ?
#
loop_
_entity_poly.entity_id
_entity_poly.type
_entity_poly.pdbx_seq_one_letter_code
_entity_poly.pdbx_strand_id
1 'polypeptide(L)'
;MGWLADEIGLEKNAANFVALTPLSFLNRARDVFPDKLAVVYGDHRVTYRQYHERCTRLASGLVKLGVQSGDVVATILPNIPAHTEAHFGVPACGA
;
A
#
# COMPACT_ATOMS: atom_id res chain seq x y z
N MET A 1 -0.96 2.91 37.62
CA MET A 1 -0.57 3.43 36.30
C MET A 1 -1.47 4.56 35.90
N GLY A 2 -1.10 5.77 36.33
CA GLY A 2 -1.94 6.96 36.17
C GLY A 2 -2.24 7.33 34.72
N TRP A 3 -1.29 7.07 33.83
CA TRP A 3 -1.46 7.41 32.40
C TRP A 3 -2.58 6.61 31.72
N LEU A 4 -2.90 5.39 32.20
CA LEU A 4 -4.01 4.60 31.66
C LEU A 4 -5.37 5.21 31.99
N ALA A 5 -5.48 5.90 33.13
CA ALA A 5 -6.71 6.61 33.48
C ALA A 5 -6.95 7.81 32.55
N ASP A 6 -5.90 8.40 32.04
CA ASP A 6 -5.98 9.54 31.12
C ASP A 6 -6.46 9.13 29.72
N GLU A 7 -6.49 7.84 29.44
CA GLU A 7 -6.98 7.31 28.16
C GLU A 7 -8.48 7.03 28.17
N ILE A 8 -9.17 7.26 29.29
CA ILE A 8 -10.62 7.12 29.34
C ILE A 8 -11.27 8.10 28.37
N GLY A 9 -12.08 7.55 27.44
CA GLY A 9 -12.68 8.34 26.36
C GLY A 9 -11.84 8.41 25.09
N LEU A 10 -10.67 7.78 25.09
CA LEU A 10 -9.78 7.73 23.92
C LEU A 10 -9.78 6.35 23.24
N GLU A 11 -10.83 5.57 23.47
CA GLU A 11 -10.99 4.28 22.82
C GLU A 11 -11.01 4.43 21.30
N LYS A 12 -10.63 3.38 20.61
CA LYS A 12 -10.60 3.33 19.15
C LYS A 12 -12.00 3.57 18.59
N ASN A 13 -12.12 4.54 17.71
CA ASN A 13 -13.34 4.80 16.96
C ASN A 13 -12.98 5.37 15.57
N ALA A 14 -13.99 5.61 14.73
CA ALA A 14 -13.77 6.08 13.38
C ALA A 14 -13.09 7.47 13.31
N ALA A 15 -13.17 8.28 14.36
CA ALA A 15 -12.61 9.62 14.38
C ALA A 15 -11.15 9.65 14.83
N ASN A 16 -10.70 8.72 15.67
CA ASN A 16 -9.37 8.77 16.28
C ASN A 16 -8.48 7.55 15.99
N PHE A 17 -8.95 6.62 15.17
CA PHE A 17 -8.19 5.40 14.90
C PHE A 17 -8.28 5.00 13.44
N VAL A 18 -7.11 4.72 12.85
CA VAL A 18 -6.97 4.06 11.55
C VAL A 18 -5.88 3.01 11.68
N ALA A 19 -6.17 1.78 11.29
CA ALA A 19 -5.17 0.71 11.31
C ALA A 19 -4.03 1.04 10.36
N LEU A 20 -2.79 0.92 10.84
CA LEU A 20 -1.62 1.08 9.99
C LEU A 20 -1.40 -0.19 9.18
N THR A 21 -1.30 -0.03 7.88
CA THR A 21 -1.00 -1.10 6.92
C THR A 21 0.09 -0.64 5.98
N PRO A 22 0.77 -1.55 5.26
CA PRO A 22 1.72 -1.14 4.21
C PRO A 22 1.08 -0.18 3.20
N LEU A 23 -0.20 -0.35 2.88
CA LEU A 23 -0.92 0.53 1.96
C LEU A 23 -1.04 1.96 2.50
N SER A 24 -1.23 2.13 3.81
CA SER A 24 -1.27 3.44 4.45
C SER A 24 0.04 4.20 4.25
N PHE A 25 1.17 3.50 4.35
CA PHE A 25 2.48 4.10 4.13
C PHE A 25 2.71 4.49 2.68
N LEU A 26 2.24 3.69 1.73
CA LEU A 26 2.32 4.03 0.31
C LEU A 26 1.48 5.29 0.01
N ASN A 27 0.27 5.36 0.53
CA ASN A 27 -0.59 6.54 0.38
C ASN A 27 0.06 7.78 0.96
N ARG A 28 0.67 7.66 2.14
CA ARG A 28 1.39 8.76 2.78
C ARG A 28 2.57 9.22 1.92
N ALA A 29 3.35 8.30 1.39
CA ALA A 29 4.50 8.64 0.55
C ALA A 29 4.06 9.37 -0.73
N ARG A 30 2.95 8.95 -1.34
CA ARG A 30 2.38 9.66 -2.50
C ARG A 30 1.96 11.08 -2.13
N ASP A 31 1.31 11.26 -0.98
CA ASP A 31 0.75 12.56 -0.60
C ASP A 31 1.83 13.54 -0.12
N VAL A 32 2.84 13.04 0.57
CA VAL A 32 3.89 13.89 1.19
C VAL A 32 5.12 14.01 0.29
N PHE A 33 5.49 12.95 -0.42
CA PHE A 33 6.71 12.90 -1.23
C PHE A 33 6.44 12.44 -2.67
N PRO A 34 5.46 13.04 -3.39
CA PRO A 34 5.02 12.51 -4.69
C PRO A 34 6.15 12.46 -5.73
N ASP A 35 7.08 13.40 -5.70
CA ASP A 35 8.13 13.51 -6.70
C ASP A 35 9.46 12.88 -6.27
N LYS A 36 9.50 12.28 -5.08
CA LYS A 36 10.69 11.57 -4.62
C LYS A 36 10.78 10.20 -5.30
N LEU A 37 12.00 9.78 -5.63
CA LEU A 37 12.20 8.46 -6.24
C LEU A 37 11.82 7.34 -5.26
N ALA A 38 10.97 6.44 -5.72
CA ALA A 38 10.56 5.24 -4.98
C ALA A 38 11.32 4.02 -5.45
N VAL A 39 11.55 3.89 -6.77
CA VAL A 39 12.18 2.72 -7.38
C VAL A 39 13.20 3.18 -8.41
N VAL A 40 14.38 2.58 -8.35
CA VAL A 40 15.42 2.73 -9.35
C VAL A 40 15.83 1.33 -9.83
N TYR A 41 15.69 1.09 -11.13
CA TYR A 41 16.06 -0.17 -11.74
C TYR A 41 16.74 0.11 -13.09
N GLY A 42 18.07 0.00 -13.13
CA GLY A 42 18.81 0.41 -14.31
C GLY A 42 18.54 1.88 -14.63
N ASP A 43 18.05 2.14 -15.84
CA ASP A 43 17.67 3.48 -16.28
C ASP A 43 16.22 3.85 -15.90
N HIS A 44 15.47 2.91 -15.35
CA HIS A 44 14.11 3.16 -14.89
C HIS A 44 14.12 3.89 -13.55
N ARG A 45 13.43 5.01 -13.50
CA ARG A 45 13.25 5.81 -12.29
C ARG A 45 11.77 6.09 -12.11
N VAL A 46 11.24 5.68 -10.97
CA VAL A 46 9.81 5.78 -10.66
C VAL A 46 9.65 6.58 -9.39
N THR A 47 8.89 7.67 -9.46
CA THR A 47 8.53 8.48 -8.29
C THR A 47 7.44 7.78 -7.47
N TYR A 48 7.20 8.23 -6.24
CA TYR A 48 6.11 7.68 -5.43
C TYR A 48 4.74 7.90 -6.07
N ARG A 49 4.53 9.01 -6.77
CA ARG A 49 3.29 9.25 -7.52
C ARG A 49 3.08 8.18 -8.58
N GLN A 50 4.11 7.93 -9.39
CA GLN A 50 4.08 6.92 -10.44
C GLN A 50 3.95 5.51 -9.87
N TYR A 51 4.67 5.22 -8.80
CA TYR A 51 4.65 3.92 -8.14
C TYR A 51 3.25 3.61 -7.59
N HIS A 52 2.64 4.57 -6.90
CA HIS A 52 1.27 4.45 -6.40
C HIS A 52 0.29 4.19 -7.54
N GLU A 53 0.41 4.92 -8.65
CA GLU A 53 -0.43 4.75 -9.82
C GLU A 53 -0.30 3.35 -10.41
N ARG A 54 0.93 2.84 -10.54
CA ARG A 54 1.18 1.50 -11.06
C ARG A 54 0.62 0.41 -10.14
N CYS A 55 0.80 0.55 -8.84
CA CYS A 55 0.21 -0.38 -7.86
C CYS A 55 -1.32 -0.37 -7.93
N THR A 56 -1.92 0.80 -8.09
CA THR A 56 -3.37 0.95 -8.23
C THR A 56 -3.88 0.29 -9.51
N ARG A 57 -3.16 0.44 -10.61
CA ARG A 57 -3.51 -0.23 -11.89
C ARG A 57 -3.43 -1.74 -11.77
N LEU A 58 -2.42 -2.26 -11.08
CA LEU A 58 -2.30 -3.69 -10.84
C LEU A 58 -3.49 -4.19 -10.02
N ALA A 59 -3.85 -3.50 -8.95
CA ALA A 59 -5.00 -3.85 -8.12
C ALA A 59 -6.30 -3.86 -8.94
N SER A 60 -6.52 -2.85 -9.77
CA SER A 60 -7.67 -2.77 -10.66
C SER A 60 -7.70 -3.92 -11.66
N GLY A 61 -6.55 -4.27 -12.23
CA GLY A 61 -6.43 -5.39 -13.16
C GLY A 61 -6.80 -6.71 -12.50
N LEU A 62 -6.33 -6.94 -11.29
CA LEU A 62 -6.65 -8.16 -10.53
C LEU A 62 -8.14 -8.25 -10.21
N VAL A 63 -8.76 -7.16 -9.82
CA VAL A 63 -10.22 -7.12 -9.57
C VAL A 63 -10.99 -7.47 -10.85
N LYS A 64 -10.57 -6.93 -12.00
CA LYS A 64 -11.20 -7.24 -13.29
C LYS A 64 -11.03 -8.71 -13.69
N LEU A 65 -9.96 -9.35 -13.23
CA LEU A 65 -9.74 -10.79 -13.46
C LEU A 65 -10.53 -11.68 -12.51
N GLY A 66 -11.27 -11.10 -11.57
CA GLY A 66 -12.13 -11.83 -10.65
C GLY A 66 -11.52 -12.11 -9.28
N VAL A 67 -10.36 -11.54 -8.96
CA VAL A 67 -9.76 -11.68 -7.62
C VAL A 67 -10.64 -10.96 -6.60
N GLN A 68 -10.98 -11.68 -5.53
CA GLN A 68 -11.84 -11.18 -4.45
C GLN A 68 -11.06 -11.04 -3.15
N SER A 69 -11.63 -10.31 -2.21
CA SER A 69 -11.06 -10.16 -0.86
C SER A 69 -10.84 -11.53 -0.23
N GLY A 70 -9.66 -11.74 0.34
CA GLY A 70 -9.28 -13.01 0.95
C GLY A 70 -8.68 -14.03 0.00
N ASP A 71 -8.71 -13.79 -1.30
CA ASP A 71 -8.05 -14.66 -2.27
C ASP A 71 -6.53 -14.61 -2.11
N VAL A 72 -5.87 -15.65 -2.58
CA VAL A 72 -4.40 -15.73 -2.59
C VAL A 72 -3.89 -15.52 -4.01
N VAL A 73 -2.94 -14.59 -4.14
CA VAL A 73 -2.23 -14.35 -5.41
C VAL A 73 -0.77 -14.72 -5.20
N ALA A 74 -0.28 -15.64 -6.03
CA ALA A 74 1.13 -16.03 -6.02
C ALA A 74 1.87 -15.37 -7.18
N THR A 75 3.10 -14.95 -6.95
CA THR A 75 3.96 -14.38 -7.99
C THR A 75 5.27 -15.13 -8.06
N ILE A 76 5.77 -15.33 -9.29
CA ILE A 76 7.08 -15.90 -9.55
C ILE A 76 7.78 -14.91 -10.47
N LEU A 77 8.57 -14.01 -9.90
CA LEU A 77 9.20 -12.91 -10.61
C LEU A 77 10.64 -12.75 -10.14
N PRO A 78 11.58 -12.36 -11.04
CA PRO A 78 12.88 -11.88 -10.61
C PRO A 78 12.73 -10.53 -9.88
N ASN A 79 13.84 -10.00 -9.36
CA ASN A 79 13.83 -8.69 -8.69
C ASN A 79 13.75 -7.56 -9.72
N ILE A 80 12.57 -7.34 -10.24
CA ILE A 80 12.23 -6.28 -11.20
C ILE A 80 11.13 -5.40 -10.60
N PRO A 81 10.88 -4.20 -11.17
CA PRO A 81 9.84 -3.30 -10.65
C PRO A 81 8.47 -3.95 -10.47
N ALA A 82 8.07 -4.85 -11.37
CA ALA A 82 6.80 -5.56 -11.27
C ALA A 82 6.66 -6.35 -9.96
N HIS A 83 7.75 -6.95 -9.47
CA HIS A 83 7.73 -7.68 -8.20
C HIS A 83 7.48 -6.74 -7.02
N THR A 84 8.13 -5.59 -7.02
CA THR A 84 7.91 -4.55 -6.00
C THR A 84 6.48 -4.04 -6.03
N GLU A 85 5.92 -3.81 -7.22
CA GLU A 85 4.54 -3.37 -7.38
C GLU A 85 3.55 -4.39 -6.84
N ALA A 86 3.82 -5.69 -6.97
CA ALA A 86 2.97 -6.75 -6.47
C ALA A 86 2.82 -6.70 -4.94
N HIS A 87 3.84 -6.25 -4.20
CA HIS A 87 3.78 -6.14 -2.74
C HIS A 87 2.69 -5.19 -2.26
N PHE A 88 2.31 -4.20 -3.06
CA PHE A 88 1.25 -3.24 -2.74
C PHE A 88 0.00 -3.45 -3.58
N GLY A 89 0.17 -3.79 -4.86
CA GLY A 89 -0.96 -3.99 -5.76
C GLY A 89 -1.84 -5.18 -5.37
N VAL A 90 -1.24 -6.29 -4.97
CA VAL A 90 -2.00 -7.48 -4.54
C VAL A 90 -2.79 -7.19 -3.25
N PRO A 91 -2.19 -6.70 -2.15
CA PRO A 91 -2.96 -6.34 -0.97
C PRO A 91 -4.01 -5.26 -1.23
N ALA A 92 -3.76 -4.34 -2.15
CA ALA A 92 -4.69 -3.25 -2.45
C ALA A 92 -6.02 -3.73 -3.03
N CYS A 93 -6.05 -4.90 -3.68
CA CYS A 93 -7.31 -5.48 -4.16
C CYS A 93 -8.01 -6.35 -3.09
N GLY A 94 -7.45 -6.46 -1.89
CA GLY A 94 -8.00 -7.23 -0.79
C GLY A 94 -7.56 -8.70 -0.73
N ALA A 95 -6.70 -9.10 -1.64
CA ALA A 95 -6.16 -10.46 -1.66
C ALA A 95 -5.08 -10.70 -0.59
#